data_c7d5a6078a2062ca81ba632688089a13
#
_entry.id   c7d5a6078a2062ca81ba632688089a13
#
_cell.length_a   1.000
_cell.length_b   1.000
_cell.length_c   1.000
_cell.angle_alpha   90.00
_cell.angle_beta   90.00
_cell.angle_gamma   90.00
#
_symmetry.space_group_name_H-M   'P 1'
#
loop_
_entity.id
_entity.type
_entity.pdbx_description
1 polymer ?
#
loop_
_entity_poly.entity_id
_entity_poly.type
_entity_poly.pdbx_seq_one_letter_code
_entity_poly.pdbx_strand_id
1 'polypeptide(L)' 'MYAVAVGEMFDVINFFGPFDDFDDAADWADRNAQYNWWVVALEDTNA' A
#
# COMPACT_ATOMS: atom_id res chain seq x y z
N MET A 1 5.32 -6.43 -7.44
CA MET A 1 4.48 -5.24 -7.26
C MET A 1 4.05 -5.07 -5.82
N TYR A 2 3.71 -3.87 -5.49
CA TYR A 2 3.33 -3.52 -4.13
C TYR A 2 2.09 -2.67 -4.13
N ALA A 3 1.34 -2.72 -3.03
CA ALA A 3 0.21 -1.84 -2.81
C ALA A 3 0.36 -1.21 -1.44
N VAL A 4 -0.24 -0.04 -1.28
CA VAL A 4 -0.29 0.63 0.02
C VAL A 4 -1.68 0.45 0.60
N ALA A 5 -1.75 -0.06 1.81
CA ALA A 5 -2.98 -0.14 2.56
C ALA A 5 -3.02 1.02 3.54
N VAL A 6 -4.09 1.80 3.50
CA VAL A 6 -4.25 2.96 4.36
C VAL A 6 -5.56 2.81 5.11
N GLY A 7 -5.51 2.99 6.42
CA GLY A 7 -6.73 2.92 7.22
C GLY A 7 -6.44 2.68 8.68
N GLU A 8 -7.49 2.49 9.42
CA GLU A 8 -7.41 2.17 10.84
C GLU A 8 -7.92 0.76 11.07
N MET A 9 -7.54 0.20 12.21
CA MET A 9 -7.82 -1.19 12.53
C MET A 9 -9.31 -1.52 12.44
N PHE A 10 -10.17 -0.60 12.81
CA PHE A 10 -11.61 -0.83 12.84
C PHE A 10 -12.36 -0.01 11.80
N ASP A 11 -11.66 0.51 10.82
CA ASP A 11 -12.26 1.35 9.81
C ASP A 11 -12.01 0.77 8.43
N VAL A 12 -12.61 1.38 7.43
CA VAL A 12 -12.44 0.93 6.06
C VAL A 12 -10.99 1.10 5.63
N ILE A 13 -10.43 0.05 5.08
CA ILE A 13 -9.07 0.06 4.56
C ILE A 13 -9.13 0.32 3.07
N ASN A 14 -8.38 1.28 2.62
CA ASN A 14 -8.25 1.59 1.21
C ASN A 14 -6.90 1.11 0.69
N PHE A 15 -6.90 0.60 -0.52
CA PHE A 15 -5.68 0.14 -1.16
C PHE A 15 -5.35 1.04 -2.34
N PHE A 16 -4.09 1.37 -2.47
CA PHE A 16 -3.60 2.23 -3.54
C PHE A 16 -2.44 1.53 -4.24
N GLY A 17 -2.36 1.70 -5.52
CA GLY A 17 -1.33 1.09 -6.33
C GLY A 17 -1.91 0.55 -7.63
N PRO A 18 -1.22 -0.33 -8.30
CA PRO A 18 0.05 -0.96 -7.87
C PRO A 18 1.27 -0.07 -8.06
N PHE A 19 2.29 -0.37 -7.29
CA PHE A 19 3.60 0.27 -7.42
C PHE A 19 4.62 -0.78 -7.81
N ASP A 20 5.55 -0.42 -8.67
CA ASP A 20 6.57 -1.37 -9.12
C ASP A 20 7.56 -1.70 -8.02
N ASP A 21 7.96 -0.70 -7.25
CA ASP A 21 8.98 -0.85 -6.23
C ASP A 21 8.44 -0.55 -4.84
N PHE A 22 9.01 -1.22 -3.86
CA PHE A 22 8.66 -0.97 -2.47
C PHE A 22 8.91 0.48 -2.09
N ASP A 23 10.05 1.02 -2.51
CA ASP A 23 10.41 2.40 -2.18
C ASP A 23 9.41 3.40 -2.75
N ASP A 24 8.92 3.14 -3.95
CA ASP A 24 7.91 4.01 -4.56
C ASP A 24 6.63 3.99 -3.76
N ALA A 25 6.20 2.82 -3.35
CA ALA A 25 4.99 2.67 -2.56
C ALA A 25 5.11 3.40 -1.21
N ALA A 26 6.23 3.19 -0.54
CA ALA A 26 6.47 3.79 0.76
C ALA A 26 6.57 5.31 0.66
N ASP A 27 7.24 5.80 -0.36
CA ASP A 27 7.38 7.24 -0.57
C ASP A 27 6.03 7.90 -0.84
N TRP A 28 5.24 7.25 -1.67
CA TRP A 28 3.89 7.75 -1.96
C TRP A 28 3.07 7.81 -0.68
N ALA A 29 3.12 6.76 0.12
CA ALA A 29 2.34 6.68 1.35
C ALA A 29 2.76 7.75 2.35
N ASP A 30 4.07 7.96 2.48
CA ASP A 30 4.60 8.96 3.40
C ASP A 30 4.10 10.36 3.04
N ARG A 31 3.93 10.62 1.76
CA ARG A 31 3.49 11.93 1.29
C ARG A 31 1.99 12.11 1.30
N ASN A 32 1.24 11.05 1.07
CA ASN A 32 -0.18 11.17 0.78
C ASN A 32 -1.09 10.56 1.84
N ALA A 33 -0.64 9.57 2.56
CA ALA A 33 -1.48 8.90 3.54
C ALA A 33 -1.65 9.77 4.78
N GLN A 34 -2.89 9.94 5.20
CA GLN A 34 -3.23 10.75 6.38
C GLN A 34 -3.43 9.90 7.62
N TYR A 35 -3.52 8.59 7.43
CA TYR A 35 -3.76 7.62 8.50
C TYR A 35 -2.64 6.60 8.51
N ASN A 36 -2.76 5.63 9.38
CA ASN A 36 -1.80 4.54 9.40
C ASN A 36 -1.77 3.85 8.05
N TRP A 37 -0.58 3.47 7.62
CA TRP A 37 -0.43 2.79 6.35
C TRP A 37 0.65 1.73 6.46
N TRP A 38 0.59 0.77 5.54
CA TRP A 38 1.64 -0.23 5.40
C TRP A 38 1.68 -0.68 3.95
N VAL A 39 2.81 -1.26 3.57
CA VAL A 39 3.02 -1.73 2.20
C VAL A 39 2.79 -3.23 2.18
N VAL A 40 2.01 -3.66 1.19
CA VAL A 40 1.68 -5.06 1.00
C VAL A 40 2.34 -5.53 -0.29
N ALA A 41 3.07 -6.63 -0.20
CA ALA A 41 3.65 -7.23 -1.39
C ALA A 41 2.54 -7.97 -2.15
N LEU A 42 2.44 -7.69 -3.44
CA LEU A 42 1.48 -8.37 -4.31
C LEU A 42 2.21 -9.50 -5.00
N GLU A 43 1.83 -10.71 -4.67
CA GLU A 43 2.42 -11.88 -5.31
C GLU A 43 1.77 -12.14 -6.65
N ASP A 44 2.59 -12.49 -7.60
CA ASP A 44 2.09 -12.97 -8.87
C ASP A 44 1.73 -14.43 -8.72
N THR A 45 0.44 -14.67 -8.62
CA THR A 45 -0.06 -16.03 -8.45
C THR A 45 -0.27 -16.73 -9.78
N ASN A 46 0.30 -16.22 -10.79
CA ASN A 46 0.18 -16.79 -12.11
C ASN A 46 1.04 -18.05 -12.20
N ALA A 47 0.49 -19.10 -11.77
CA ALA A 47 1.16 -20.38 -11.75
C ALA A 47 0.85 -21.18 -13.01
#